data_a58bc8b221456dedc0a12d9b28876983
#
_entry.id   a58bc8b221456dedc0a12d9b28876983
#
_cell.length_a   1.000
_cell.length_b   1.000
_cell.length_c   1.000
_cell.angle_alpha   90.00
_cell.angle_beta   90.00
_cell.angle_gamma   90.00
#
_symmetry.space_group_name_H-M   'P 1'
#
loop_
_entity.id
_entity.type
_entity.pdbx_description
1 polymer ?
#
loop_
_entity_poly.entity_id
_entity_poly.type
_entity_poly.pdbx_seq_one_letter_code
_entity_poly.pdbx_strand_id
1 'polypeptide(L)'
;MKYRSVLFVPGHEEKKIRKAYTLNPDLIVIDLESTVPDQEKENAKKIIQTCDVNKENTYIRINSSDDLSFVCDEKFIGIFLPFTESKEQLLSIDDLLKKNEKFKTDIVPIIESQKGLDNLQEICNFVERVKIISFGSHDLAKSINLKVSDNENEILEYRKLIAKFSKNPIDTSYLNFKDVDGFQRSCKIVKDLGFGGKACIHPNQIEISNEIFNEK
;
A
#
# COMPACT_ATOMS: atom_id res chain seq x y z
N MET A 1 -2.66 -14.70 -1.69
CA MET A 1 -3.29 -13.84 -0.69
C MET A 1 -4.04 -12.75 -1.44
N LYS A 2 -5.20 -12.33 -0.98
CA LYS A 2 -6.03 -11.30 -1.63
C LYS A 2 -6.51 -10.36 -0.54
N TYR A 3 -6.23 -9.06 -0.68
CA TYR A 3 -6.72 -8.03 0.22
C TYR A 3 -7.63 -7.07 -0.57
N ARG A 4 -8.95 -7.16 -0.34
CA ARG A 4 -9.98 -6.41 -1.07
C ARG A 4 -9.92 -4.92 -0.75
N SER A 5 -9.84 -4.57 0.53
CA SER A 5 -9.71 -3.20 1.02
C SER A 5 -8.45 -3.03 1.84
N VAL A 6 -7.60 -2.07 1.43
CA VAL A 6 -6.34 -1.72 2.10
C VAL A 6 -6.45 -0.29 2.58
N LEU A 7 -6.75 -0.10 3.87
CA LEU A 7 -6.99 1.23 4.44
C LEU A 7 -5.68 1.89 4.87
N PHE A 8 -5.34 3.00 4.24
CA PHE A 8 -4.22 3.86 4.65
C PHE A 8 -4.65 4.87 5.70
N VAL A 9 -3.85 4.98 6.78
CA VAL A 9 -4.13 5.85 7.93
C VAL A 9 -2.87 6.61 8.33
N PRO A 10 -2.92 7.95 8.45
CA PRO A 10 -1.77 8.74 8.92
C PRO A 10 -1.31 8.33 10.32
N GLY A 11 -0.02 8.01 10.48
CA GLY A 11 0.54 7.51 11.74
C GLY A 11 0.57 8.50 12.89
N HIS A 12 0.47 9.80 12.62
CA HIS A 12 0.43 10.85 13.63
C HIS A 12 -1.00 11.16 14.14
N GLU A 13 -2.03 10.51 13.58
CA GLU A 13 -3.43 10.78 13.94
C GLU A 13 -4.04 9.62 14.75
N GLU A 14 -3.80 9.59 16.07
CA GLU A 14 -4.27 8.55 16.99
C GLU A 14 -5.75 8.20 16.80
N LYS A 15 -6.62 9.22 16.69
CA LYS A 15 -8.06 9.01 16.51
C LYS A 15 -8.40 8.24 15.24
N LYS A 16 -7.69 8.51 14.14
CA LYS A 16 -7.88 7.78 12.88
C LYS A 16 -7.35 6.36 12.97
N ILE A 17 -6.21 6.15 13.62
CA ILE A 17 -5.66 4.81 13.86
C ILE A 17 -6.68 3.98 14.63
N ARG A 18 -7.14 4.44 15.80
CA ARG A 18 -8.14 3.72 16.61
C ARG A 18 -9.45 3.46 15.84
N LYS A 19 -9.91 4.43 15.06
CA LYS A 19 -11.10 4.30 14.23
C LYS A 19 -10.94 3.23 13.15
N ALA A 20 -9.77 3.11 12.52
CA ALA A 20 -9.52 2.14 11.45
C ALA A 20 -9.83 0.69 11.90
N TYR A 21 -9.49 0.34 13.13
CA TYR A 21 -9.75 -1.02 13.69
C TYR A 21 -11.23 -1.31 13.97
N THR A 22 -12.09 -0.31 13.90
CA THR A 22 -13.56 -0.49 14.02
C THR A 22 -14.28 -0.62 12.68
N LEU A 23 -13.54 -0.54 11.54
CA LEU A 23 -14.11 -0.43 10.18
C LEU A 23 -14.00 -1.70 9.36
N ASN A 24 -13.34 -2.75 9.88
CA ASN A 24 -13.15 -4.05 9.23
C ASN A 24 -12.58 -4.02 7.79
N PRO A 25 -11.53 -3.24 7.49
CA PRO A 25 -10.78 -3.43 6.26
C PRO A 25 -10.05 -4.78 6.31
N ASP A 26 -9.75 -5.36 5.15
CA ASP A 26 -8.93 -6.57 5.10
C ASP A 26 -7.50 -6.31 5.59
N LEU A 27 -6.99 -5.09 5.35
CA LEU A 27 -5.66 -4.67 5.74
C LEU A 27 -5.63 -3.21 6.16
N ILE A 28 -4.87 -2.89 7.21
CA ILE A 28 -4.56 -1.53 7.61
C ILE A 28 -3.09 -1.23 7.31
N VAL A 29 -2.85 -0.09 6.70
CA VAL A 29 -1.50 0.46 6.49
C VAL A 29 -1.38 1.74 7.29
N ILE A 30 -0.59 1.72 8.36
CA ILE A 30 -0.26 2.94 9.09
C ILE A 30 0.90 3.62 8.36
N ASP A 31 0.67 4.84 7.95
CA ASP A 31 1.60 5.58 7.13
C ASP A 31 2.59 6.40 7.96
N LEU A 32 3.88 6.27 7.66
CA LEU A 32 4.95 7.11 8.20
C LEU A 32 5.61 7.98 7.10
N GLU A 33 5.09 7.92 5.88
CA GLU A 33 5.68 8.58 4.71
C GLU A 33 4.90 9.87 4.36
N SER A 34 4.17 9.90 3.26
CA SER A 34 3.67 11.11 2.61
C SER A 34 2.54 11.83 3.36
N THR A 35 1.77 11.12 4.19
CA THR A 35 0.68 11.74 4.97
C THR A 35 1.14 12.26 6.34
N VAL A 36 2.39 12.01 6.73
CA VAL A 36 2.96 12.45 8.00
C VAL A 36 4.01 13.53 7.76
N PRO A 37 3.82 14.76 8.29
CA PRO A 37 4.84 15.81 8.21
C PRO A 37 6.17 15.34 8.82
N ASP A 38 7.30 15.77 8.26
CA ASP A 38 8.62 15.29 8.68
C ASP A 38 8.88 15.48 10.18
N GLN A 39 8.46 16.62 10.75
CA GLN A 39 8.61 16.91 12.18
C GLN A 39 7.74 16.02 13.07
N GLU A 40 6.73 15.33 12.53
CA GLU A 40 5.81 14.46 13.28
C GLU A 40 6.17 12.97 13.19
N LYS A 41 7.13 12.57 12.35
CA LYS A 41 7.43 11.15 12.10
C LYS A 41 7.85 10.39 13.36
N GLU A 42 8.72 10.98 14.18
CA GLU A 42 9.12 10.36 15.46
C GLU A 42 7.98 10.33 16.47
N ASN A 43 7.13 11.36 16.48
CA ASN A 43 5.94 11.39 17.32
C ASN A 43 4.91 10.35 16.85
N ALA A 44 4.78 10.14 15.54
CA ALA A 44 3.89 9.12 14.97
C ALA A 44 4.26 7.71 15.47
N LYS A 45 5.55 7.35 15.51
CA LYS A 45 6.01 6.06 16.06
C LYS A 45 5.57 5.88 17.53
N LYS A 46 5.71 6.93 18.36
CA LYS A 46 5.26 6.90 19.77
C LYS A 46 3.74 6.73 19.87
N ILE A 47 2.97 7.43 19.04
CA ILE A 47 1.51 7.29 18.98
C ILE A 47 1.13 5.85 18.62
N ILE A 48 1.75 5.27 17.60
CA ILE A 48 1.48 3.89 17.16
C ILE A 48 1.78 2.89 18.28
N GLN A 49 2.86 3.08 19.03
CA GLN A 49 3.22 2.23 20.19
C GLN A 49 2.17 2.27 21.31
N THR A 50 1.57 3.45 21.53
CA THR A 50 0.54 3.61 22.58
C THR A 50 -0.84 3.15 22.13
N CYS A 51 -1.08 2.98 20.83
CA CYS A 51 -2.32 2.43 20.32
C CYS A 51 -2.34 0.90 20.50
N ASP A 52 -3.44 0.38 21.01
CA ASP A 52 -3.70 -1.06 21.04
C ASP A 52 -4.16 -1.49 19.63
N VAL A 53 -3.18 -1.77 18.77
CA VAL A 53 -3.39 -2.12 17.36
C VAL A 53 -3.29 -3.63 17.14
N ASN A 54 -4.20 -4.18 16.32
CA ASN A 54 -4.09 -5.56 15.88
C ASN A 54 -2.97 -5.67 14.82
N LYS A 55 -1.82 -6.18 15.22
CA LYS A 55 -0.64 -6.27 14.38
C LYS A 55 -0.72 -7.39 13.32
N GLU A 56 -1.67 -8.31 13.44
CA GLU A 56 -1.84 -9.44 12.49
C GLU A 56 -2.43 -9.02 11.14
N ASN A 57 -3.05 -7.85 11.05
CA ASN A 57 -3.57 -7.28 9.80
C ASN A 57 -3.03 -5.85 9.54
N THR A 58 -1.90 -5.49 10.16
CA THR A 58 -1.33 -4.16 10.07
C THR A 58 0.05 -4.18 9.43
N TYR A 59 0.22 -3.34 8.42
CA TYR A 59 1.48 -3.00 7.79
C TYR A 59 1.86 -1.56 8.12
N ILE A 60 3.14 -1.25 7.99
CA ILE A 60 3.65 0.11 8.09
C ILE A 60 4.14 0.54 6.70
N ARG A 61 3.64 1.67 6.18
CA ARG A 61 4.33 2.32 5.07
C ARG A 61 5.48 3.12 5.64
N ILE A 62 6.69 2.61 5.42
CA ILE A 62 7.90 3.21 5.96
C ILE A 62 8.29 4.48 5.19
N ASN A 63 8.94 5.41 5.88
CA ASN A 63 9.52 6.59 5.26
C ASN A 63 10.96 6.35 4.80
N SER A 64 11.71 5.57 5.58
CA SER A 64 13.09 5.20 5.28
C SER A 64 13.43 3.84 5.87
N SER A 65 14.63 3.32 5.56
CA SER A 65 15.15 2.10 6.18
C SER A 65 15.31 2.17 7.71
N ASP A 66 15.40 3.38 8.28
CA ASP A 66 15.51 3.58 9.72
C ASP A 66 14.25 3.16 10.48
N ASP A 67 13.12 3.08 9.80
CA ASP A 67 11.85 2.61 10.39
C ASP A 67 11.79 1.08 10.54
N LEU A 68 12.71 0.32 9.93
CA LEU A 68 12.67 -1.14 9.95
C LEU A 68 12.83 -1.71 11.36
N SER A 69 13.69 -1.12 12.19
CA SER A 69 13.84 -1.54 13.60
C SER A 69 12.53 -1.39 14.37
N PHE A 70 11.85 -0.26 14.21
CA PHE A 70 10.53 -0.02 14.80
C PHE A 70 9.51 -1.07 14.35
N VAL A 71 9.45 -1.39 13.06
CA VAL A 71 8.52 -2.39 12.51
C VAL A 71 8.78 -3.77 13.12
N CYS A 72 10.05 -4.18 13.21
CA CYS A 72 10.45 -5.48 13.74
C CYS A 72 10.23 -5.59 15.25
N ASP A 73 10.57 -4.56 16.02
CA ASP A 73 10.39 -4.52 17.48
C ASP A 73 8.92 -4.57 17.86
N GLU A 74 8.07 -3.86 17.14
CA GLU A 74 6.63 -3.84 17.33
C GLU A 74 5.90 -5.06 16.71
N LYS A 75 6.61 -5.91 15.96
CA LYS A 75 6.10 -7.15 15.35
C LYS A 75 4.96 -6.94 14.37
N PHE A 76 5.01 -5.89 13.57
CA PHE A 76 4.10 -5.73 12.45
C PHE A 76 4.36 -6.80 11.38
N ILE A 77 3.30 -7.25 10.66
CA ILE A 77 3.44 -8.34 9.69
C ILE A 77 4.24 -7.95 8.45
N GLY A 78 4.37 -6.68 8.14
CA GLY A 78 5.13 -6.25 6.99
C GLY A 78 5.20 -4.75 6.80
N ILE A 79 5.84 -4.39 5.72
CA ILE A 79 6.01 -3.01 5.27
C ILE A 79 5.42 -2.80 3.89
N PHE A 80 4.91 -1.60 3.65
CA PHE A 80 4.77 -1.01 2.32
C PHE A 80 6.04 -0.21 2.04
N LEU A 81 6.74 -0.58 0.98
CA LEU A 81 8.00 0.04 0.58
C LEU A 81 7.74 1.03 -0.57
N PRO A 82 7.73 2.35 -0.29
CA PRO A 82 7.51 3.35 -1.31
C PRO A 82 8.66 3.40 -2.31
N PHE A 83 8.40 3.92 -3.51
CA PHE A 83 9.38 4.10 -4.59
C PHE A 83 10.26 2.87 -4.81
N THR A 84 9.64 1.68 -4.86
CA THR A 84 10.38 0.46 -5.17
C THR A 84 10.74 0.45 -6.67
N GLU A 85 12.03 0.54 -6.95
CA GLU A 85 12.56 0.77 -8.28
C GLU A 85 13.48 -0.34 -8.80
N SER A 86 13.94 -1.25 -7.93
CA SER A 86 14.81 -2.33 -8.36
C SER A 86 14.80 -3.52 -7.39
N LYS A 87 15.30 -4.65 -7.89
CA LYS A 87 15.53 -5.86 -7.10
C LYS A 87 16.64 -5.63 -6.05
N GLU A 88 17.66 -4.84 -6.38
CA GLU A 88 18.77 -4.53 -5.46
C GLU A 88 18.27 -3.76 -4.23
N GLN A 89 17.31 -2.85 -4.42
CA GLN A 89 16.65 -2.17 -3.29
C GLN A 89 15.94 -3.19 -2.39
N LEU A 90 15.21 -4.14 -2.96
CA LEU A 90 14.54 -5.21 -2.20
C LEU A 90 15.55 -6.09 -1.45
N LEU A 91 16.68 -6.45 -2.07
CA LEU A 91 17.75 -7.20 -1.42
C LEU A 91 18.34 -6.44 -0.23
N SER A 92 18.61 -5.15 -0.40
CA SER A 92 19.08 -4.28 0.69
C SER A 92 18.13 -4.25 1.88
N ILE A 93 16.83 -4.09 1.61
CA ILE A 93 15.78 -4.10 2.66
C ILE A 93 15.69 -5.48 3.30
N ASP A 94 15.72 -6.56 2.52
CA ASP A 94 15.70 -7.94 3.04
C ASP A 94 16.88 -8.23 3.98
N ASP A 95 18.07 -7.78 3.62
CA ASP A 95 19.27 -7.95 4.46
C ASP A 95 19.18 -7.16 5.78
N LEU A 96 18.57 -5.96 5.75
CA LEU A 96 18.31 -5.18 6.97
C LEU A 96 17.24 -5.84 7.83
N LEU A 97 16.17 -6.35 7.23
CA LEU A 97 15.12 -7.08 7.95
C LEU A 97 15.67 -8.33 8.62
N LYS A 98 16.45 -9.16 7.92
CA LYS A 98 17.07 -10.37 8.46
C LYS A 98 17.93 -10.12 9.71
N LYS A 99 18.53 -8.93 9.83
CA LYS A 99 19.32 -8.54 11.00
C LYS A 99 18.49 -8.15 12.22
N ASN A 100 17.28 -7.66 12.00
CA ASN A 100 16.44 -7.05 13.04
C ASN A 100 15.21 -7.89 13.41
N GLU A 101 14.69 -8.70 12.49
CA GLU A 101 13.41 -9.39 12.67
C GLU A 101 13.55 -10.68 13.53
N LYS A 102 12.54 -10.90 14.36
CA LYS A 102 12.31 -12.16 15.07
C LYS A 102 11.32 -13.07 14.34
N PHE A 103 10.52 -12.51 13.47
CA PHE A 103 9.53 -13.16 12.62
C PHE A 103 9.66 -12.59 11.21
N LYS A 104 9.36 -13.40 10.21
CA LYS A 104 9.49 -12.96 8.81
C LYS A 104 8.54 -11.79 8.50
N THR A 105 9.11 -10.65 8.17
CA THR A 105 8.41 -9.43 7.79
C THR A 105 8.16 -9.41 6.28
N ASP A 106 6.90 -9.32 5.85
CA ASP A 106 6.56 -9.24 4.42
C ASP A 106 6.88 -7.83 3.85
N ILE A 107 7.21 -7.78 2.54
CA ILE A 107 7.42 -6.52 1.82
C ILE A 107 6.34 -6.40 0.74
N VAL A 108 5.63 -5.27 0.73
CA VAL A 108 4.73 -4.86 -0.35
C VAL A 108 5.37 -3.69 -1.09
N PRO A 109 6.02 -3.93 -2.24
CA PRO A 109 6.56 -2.85 -3.07
C PRO A 109 5.45 -1.94 -3.58
N ILE A 110 5.64 -0.62 -3.51
CA ILE A 110 4.78 0.35 -4.20
C ILE A 110 5.49 0.74 -5.50
N ILE A 111 4.83 0.44 -6.62
CA ILE A 111 5.30 0.80 -7.96
C ILE A 111 4.69 2.15 -8.33
N GLU A 112 5.49 3.19 -8.28
CA GLU A 112 5.04 4.59 -8.39
C GLU A 112 6.04 5.51 -9.10
N SER A 113 6.96 4.91 -9.88
CA SER A 113 7.88 5.61 -10.77
C SER A 113 8.03 4.87 -12.09
N GLN A 114 8.49 5.56 -13.15
CA GLN A 114 8.80 4.93 -14.43
C GLN A 114 9.85 3.83 -14.27
N LYS A 115 10.89 4.08 -13.47
CA LYS A 115 11.95 3.10 -13.22
C LYS A 115 11.43 1.84 -12.52
N GLY A 116 10.48 1.98 -11.57
CA GLY A 116 9.80 0.84 -10.94
C GLY A 116 9.00 0.02 -11.96
N LEU A 117 8.33 0.68 -12.92
CA LEU A 117 7.64 0.01 -14.02
C LEU A 117 8.60 -0.71 -14.96
N ASP A 118 9.73 -0.10 -15.31
CA ASP A 118 10.73 -0.70 -16.21
C ASP A 118 11.34 -1.98 -15.61
N ASN A 119 11.48 -2.03 -14.27
CA ASN A 119 12.02 -3.16 -13.51
C ASN A 119 10.96 -4.07 -12.89
N LEU A 120 9.69 -3.89 -13.26
CA LEU A 120 8.54 -4.56 -12.62
C LEU A 120 8.67 -6.09 -12.59
N GLN A 121 9.17 -6.69 -13.68
CA GLN A 121 9.35 -8.15 -13.76
C GLN A 121 10.34 -8.66 -12.72
N GLU A 122 11.46 -7.97 -12.51
CA GLU A 122 12.48 -8.37 -11.54
C GLU A 122 11.97 -8.18 -10.10
N ILE A 123 11.25 -7.08 -9.85
CA ILE A 123 10.62 -6.79 -8.56
C ILE A 123 9.60 -7.89 -8.22
N CYS A 124 8.72 -8.24 -9.15
CA CYS A 124 7.71 -9.28 -8.93
C CYS A 124 8.30 -10.69 -8.76
N ASN A 125 9.47 -10.94 -9.32
CA ASN A 125 10.17 -12.24 -9.18
C ASN A 125 10.92 -12.37 -7.84
N PHE A 126 10.97 -11.33 -7.01
CA PHE A 126 11.54 -11.41 -5.66
C PHE A 126 10.55 -12.04 -4.67
N VAL A 127 10.27 -13.33 -4.87
CA VAL A 127 9.15 -14.05 -4.21
C VAL A 127 9.40 -14.41 -2.74
N GLU A 128 10.59 -14.22 -2.20
CA GLU A 128 10.89 -14.62 -0.81
C GLU A 128 10.06 -13.81 0.21
N ARG A 129 9.89 -12.50 -0.03
CA ARG A 129 9.11 -11.59 0.82
C ARG A 129 7.99 -10.85 0.08
N VAL A 130 8.11 -10.71 -1.24
CA VAL A 130 7.12 -10.02 -2.07
C VAL A 130 6.05 -11.01 -2.52
N LYS A 131 4.90 -10.98 -1.85
CA LYS A 131 3.73 -11.80 -2.22
C LYS A 131 2.71 -11.05 -3.03
N ILE A 132 2.73 -9.72 -2.92
CA ILE A 132 1.78 -8.80 -3.52
C ILE A 132 2.49 -7.47 -3.76
N ILE A 133 2.09 -6.74 -4.77
CA ILE A 133 2.55 -5.38 -5.03
C ILE A 133 1.40 -4.38 -4.97
N SER A 134 1.72 -3.12 -4.73
CA SER A 134 0.79 -2.00 -4.76
C SER A 134 1.14 -1.05 -5.89
N PHE A 135 0.12 -0.49 -6.53
CA PHE A 135 0.29 0.53 -7.57
C PHE A 135 0.07 1.92 -6.98
N GLY A 136 1.04 2.83 -7.17
CA GLY A 136 1.01 4.23 -6.72
C GLY A 136 0.88 5.18 -7.90
N SER A 137 -0.31 5.30 -8.50
CA SER A 137 -0.50 6.08 -9.72
C SER A 137 -0.28 7.58 -9.56
N HIS A 138 -0.50 8.13 -8.36
CA HIS A 138 -0.40 9.57 -8.15
C HIS A 138 1.05 10.07 -8.23
N ASP A 139 1.99 9.35 -7.63
CA ASP A 139 3.39 9.71 -7.67
C ASP A 139 4.01 9.32 -9.02
N LEU A 140 3.58 8.21 -9.62
CA LEU A 140 3.92 7.91 -11.02
C LEU A 140 3.49 9.07 -11.93
N ALA A 141 2.24 9.50 -11.86
CA ALA A 141 1.72 10.58 -12.70
C ALA A 141 2.52 11.89 -12.54
N LYS A 142 2.90 12.24 -11.30
CA LYS A 142 3.79 13.39 -11.04
C LYS A 142 5.15 13.20 -11.70
N SER A 143 5.75 12.00 -11.58
CA SER A 143 7.10 11.73 -12.09
C SER A 143 7.20 11.82 -13.62
N ILE A 144 6.10 11.54 -14.33
CA ILE A 144 6.03 11.57 -15.80
C ILE A 144 5.20 12.75 -16.35
N ASN A 145 4.82 13.73 -15.50
CA ASN A 145 3.98 14.88 -15.85
C ASN A 145 2.64 14.49 -16.49
N LEU A 146 2.02 13.38 -16.07
CA LEU A 146 0.72 12.92 -16.54
C LEU A 146 -0.40 13.56 -15.71
N LYS A 147 -1.39 14.14 -16.38
CA LYS A 147 -2.63 14.57 -15.72
C LYS A 147 -3.63 13.42 -15.74
N VAL A 148 -4.05 13.00 -14.56
CA VAL A 148 -5.07 11.95 -14.41
C VAL A 148 -6.43 12.60 -14.18
N SER A 149 -7.40 12.22 -15.00
CA SER A 149 -8.81 12.66 -14.88
C SER A 149 -9.59 11.75 -13.90
N ASP A 150 -10.80 12.19 -13.50
CA ASP A 150 -11.63 11.42 -12.55
C ASP A 150 -12.04 10.04 -13.06
N ASN A 151 -12.01 9.80 -14.37
CA ASN A 151 -12.27 8.48 -14.94
C ASN A 151 -11.03 7.57 -15.02
N GLU A 152 -9.85 8.09 -14.67
CA GLU A 152 -8.57 7.38 -14.56
C GLU A 152 -8.13 6.63 -15.85
N ASN A 153 -8.61 7.05 -17.03
CA ASN A 153 -8.28 6.39 -18.30
C ASN A 153 -6.79 6.48 -18.64
N GLU A 154 -6.13 7.56 -18.22
CA GLU A 154 -4.73 7.84 -18.51
C GLU A 154 -3.78 6.84 -17.83
N ILE A 155 -4.21 6.19 -16.76
CA ILE A 155 -3.42 5.19 -16.03
C ILE A 155 -3.78 3.74 -16.37
N LEU A 156 -4.71 3.52 -17.30
CA LEU A 156 -5.21 2.18 -17.62
C LEU A 156 -4.12 1.25 -18.16
N GLU A 157 -3.23 1.76 -19.02
CA GLU A 157 -2.14 0.95 -19.58
C GLU A 157 -1.12 0.55 -18.50
N TYR A 158 -0.86 1.41 -17.52
CA TYR A 158 0.00 1.06 -16.38
C TYR A 158 -0.66 -0.01 -15.50
N ARG A 159 -1.97 0.06 -15.26
CA ARG A 159 -2.73 -0.98 -14.56
C ARG A 159 -2.64 -2.33 -15.27
N LYS A 160 -2.79 -2.36 -16.61
CA LYS A 160 -2.62 -3.57 -17.40
C LYS A 160 -1.22 -4.16 -17.27
N LEU A 161 -0.19 -3.30 -17.27
CA LEU A 161 1.19 -3.73 -17.09
C LEU A 161 1.40 -4.35 -15.71
N ILE A 162 0.91 -3.71 -14.64
CA ILE A 162 0.96 -4.23 -13.27
C ILE A 162 0.28 -5.59 -13.18
N ALA A 163 -0.94 -5.72 -13.70
CA ALA A 163 -1.71 -6.96 -13.68
C ALA A 163 -1.05 -8.11 -14.45
N LYS A 164 -0.26 -7.79 -15.49
CA LYS A 164 0.48 -8.79 -16.27
C LYS A 164 1.57 -9.49 -15.45
N PHE A 165 2.25 -8.77 -14.57
CA PHE A 165 3.41 -9.29 -13.82
C PHE A 165 3.10 -9.68 -12.38
N SER A 166 1.98 -9.22 -11.81
CA SER A 166 1.61 -9.51 -10.42
C SER A 166 0.23 -10.17 -10.32
N LYS A 167 0.12 -11.16 -9.43
CA LYS A 167 -1.16 -11.79 -9.11
C LYS A 167 -1.84 -11.02 -7.97
N ASN A 168 -3.11 -10.60 -8.21
CA ASN A 168 -3.92 -9.87 -7.24
C ASN A 168 -3.23 -8.61 -6.68
N PRO A 169 -2.66 -7.72 -7.51
CA PRO A 169 -2.04 -6.50 -7.02
C PRO A 169 -3.08 -5.59 -6.34
N ILE A 170 -2.60 -4.66 -5.50
CA ILE A 170 -3.42 -3.63 -4.88
C ILE A 170 -3.40 -2.41 -5.80
N ASP A 171 -4.58 -1.94 -6.23
CA ASP A 171 -4.67 -0.72 -7.02
C ASP A 171 -4.53 0.55 -6.15
N THR A 172 -4.19 1.64 -6.80
CA THR A 172 -4.03 2.97 -6.21
C THR A 172 -5.29 3.49 -5.51
N SER A 173 -5.14 4.46 -4.63
CA SER A 173 -6.27 5.15 -4.00
C SER A 173 -7.06 6.01 -4.99
N TYR A 174 -8.38 6.10 -4.76
CA TYR A 174 -9.27 7.03 -5.46
C TYR A 174 -9.48 8.27 -4.58
N LEU A 175 -8.92 9.40 -4.99
CA LEU A 175 -8.82 10.58 -4.12
C LEU A 175 -10.16 11.27 -3.88
N ASN A 176 -11.05 11.27 -4.88
CA ASN A 176 -12.38 11.87 -4.73
C ASN A 176 -13.33 10.94 -3.95
N PHE A 177 -13.08 10.77 -2.65
CA PHE A 177 -13.87 9.87 -1.80
C PHE A 177 -15.34 10.25 -1.67
N LYS A 178 -15.76 11.43 -2.16
CA LYS A 178 -17.17 11.84 -2.23
C LYS A 178 -17.88 11.29 -3.47
N ASP A 179 -17.14 10.96 -4.53
CA ASP A 179 -17.66 10.33 -5.75
C ASP A 179 -17.73 8.81 -5.58
N VAL A 180 -18.79 8.33 -4.94
CA VAL A 180 -19.02 6.92 -4.69
C VAL A 180 -19.14 6.12 -5.98
N ASP A 181 -19.85 6.65 -6.97
CA ASP A 181 -20.04 5.98 -8.27
C ASP A 181 -18.75 5.87 -9.05
N GLY A 182 -17.91 6.90 -9.02
CA GLY A 182 -16.57 6.88 -9.60
C GLY A 182 -15.67 5.83 -8.95
N PHE A 183 -15.70 5.75 -7.62
CA PHE A 183 -14.95 4.74 -6.90
C PHE A 183 -15.41 3.32 -7.26
N GLN A 184 -16.73 3.08 -7.33
CA GLN A 184 -17.29 1.78 -7.74
C GLN A 184 -16.86 1.41 -9.16
N ARG A 185 -16.95 2.36 -10.12
CA ARG A 185 -16.48 2.14 -11.50
C ARG A 185 -15.00 1.77 -11.52
N SER A 186 -14.16 2.52 -10.81
CA SER A 186 -12.73 2.25 -10.69
C SER A 186 -12.45 0.84 -10.14
N CYS A 187 -13.13 0.44 -9.05
CA CYS A 187 -13.00 -0.91 -8.48
C CYS A 187 -13.36 -2.01 -9.50
N LYS A 188 -14.46 -1.86 -10.25
CA LYS A 188 -14.89 -2.84 -11.26
C LYS A 188 -13.86 -2.97 -12.39
N ILE A 189 -13.39 -1.84 -12.93
CA ILE A 189 -12.37 -1.83 -14.00
C ILE A 189 -11.10 -2.60 -13.55
N VAL A 190 -10.58 -2.32 -12.37
CA VAL A 190 -9.33 -2.96 -11.93
C VAL A 190 -9.52 -4.41 -11.52
N LYS A 191 -10.71 -4.78 -11.00
CA LYS A 191 -11.06 -6.18 -10.77
C LYS A 191 -11.03 -6.98 -12.07
N ASP A 192 -11.63 -6.44 -13.15
CA ASP A 192 -11.63 -7.08 -14.47
C ASP A 192 -10.21 -7.22 -15.07
N LEU A 193 -9.29 -6.36 -14.68
CA LEU A 193 -7.87 -6.46 -15.00
C LEU A 193 -7.11 -7.49 -14.14
N GLY A 194 -7.70 -8.05 -13.08
CA GLY A 194 -7.07 -9.03 -12.21
C GLY A 194 -6.46 -8.49 -10.91
N PHE A 195 -6.78 -7.25 -10.53
CA PHE A 195 -6.41 -6.74 -9.21
C PHE A 195 -7.15 -7.48 -8.10
N GLY A 196 -6.50 -7.63 -6.96
CA GLY A 196 -7.07 -8.29 -5.78
C GLY A 196 -7.82 -7.35 -4.84
N GLY A 197 -7.56 -6.06 -4.94
CA GLY A 197 -8.15 -5.03 -4.10
C GLY A 197 -7.67 -3.62 -4.43
N LYS A 198 -8.06 -2.68 -3.60
CA LYS A 198 -7.80 -1.26 -3.81
C LYS A 198 -7.38 -0.57 -2.53
N ALA A 199 -6.46 0.40 -2.64
CA ALA A 199 -6.11 1.30 -1.55
C ALA A 199 -7.32 2.20 -1.22
N CYS A 200 -7.68 2.25 0.05
CA CYS A 200 -8.76 3.07 0.60
C CYS A 200 -8.16 4.16 1.49
N ILE A 201 -8.70 5.37 1.38
CA ILE A 201 -8.29 6.54 2.19
C ILE A 201 -9.45 7.11 3.02
N HIS A 202 -10.64 6.53 2.88
CA HIS A 202 -11.83 6.96 3.59
C HIS A 202 -12.71 5.75 3.96
N PRO A 203 -13.42 5.77 5.11
CA PRO A 203 -14.27 4.67 5.56
C PRO A 203 -15.32 4.18 4.57
N ASN A 204 -15.96 5.10 3.81
CA ASN A 204 -16.99 4.74 2.82
C ASN A 204 -16.47 3.90 1.64
N GLN A 205 -15.15 3.82 1.44
CA GLN A 205 -14.55 3.03 0.38
C GLN A 205 -14.40 1.54 0.75
N ILE A 206 -14.38 1.21 2.06
CA ILE A 206 -14.04 -0.12 2.56
C ILE A 206 -15.10 -1.15 2.16
N GLU A 207 -16.36 -0.88 2.51
CA GLU A 207 -17.48 -1.79 2.22
C GLU A 207 -17.63 -2.02 0.72
N ILE A 208 -17.62 -0.95 -0.07
CA ILE A 208 -17.70 -1.00 -1.54
C ILE A 208 -16.58 -1.87 -2.12
N SER A 209 -15.35 -1.67 -1.66
CA SER A 209 -14.21 -2.46 -2.10
C SER A 209 -14.38 -3.94 -1.73
N ASN A 210 -14.77 -4.22 -0.46
CA ASN A 210 -15.01 -5.57 0.01
C ASN A 210 -16.08 -6.30 -0.79
N GLU A 211 -17.18 -5.64 -1.14
CA GLU A 211 -18.27 -6.21 -1.95
C GLU A 211 -17.78 -6.52 -3.37
N ILE A 212 -17.22 -5.54 -4.07
CA ILE A 212 -16.81 -5.69 -5.47
C ILE A 212 -15.75 -6.77 -5.63
N PHE A 213 -14.71 -6.76 -4.81
CA PHE A 213 -13.64 -7.76 -4.92
C PHE A 213 -13.97 -9.12 -4.32
N ASN A 214 -15.12 -9.27 -3.64
CA ASN A 214 -15.61 -10.57 -3.13
C ASN A 214 -16.41 -11.36 -4.18
N GLU A 215 -17.01 -10.71 -5.16
CA GLU A 215 -17.75 -11.36 -6.24
C GLU A 215 -16.78 -12.27 -7.06
N LYS A 216 -17.26 -13.50 -7.33
CA LYS A 216 -16.52 -14.48 -8.15
C LYS A 216 -16.62 -14.19 -9.64
#